data_391ae6be5a7156b22e1e711c8799af46
#
_entry.id   391ae6be5a7156b22e1e711c8799af46
#
_cell.length_a   1.000
_cell.length_b   1.000
_cell.length_c   1.000
_cell.angle_alpha   90.00
_cell.angle_beta   90.00
_cell.angle_gamma   90.00
#
_symmetry.space_group_name_H-M   'P 1'
#
loop_
_entity.id
_entity.type
_entity.pdbx_description
1 polymer ?
#
loop_
_entity_poly.entity_id
_entity_poly.type
_entity_poly.pdbx_seq_one_letter_code
_entity_poly.pdbx_strand_id
1 'polypeptide(L)'
;MHEVKDGSRTLQFNGKLLAESSSWRRGSYRWIEFKLYKTDNGSYVLSRVGVSLIYHGAACPLVKRYGLVEMPADTLEKDATPCEECYPTRAAVMIFPEKHRYWAQVSDEATPVLEALYKYDQGGARYLTNVAQRLLEDASDADRGIATVYRIEVIP
;
A
#
# COMPACT_ATOMS: atom_id res chain seq x y z
N MET A 1 0.98 20.45 6.74
CA MET A 1 2.12 19.58 6.38
C MET A 1 1.64 18.13 6.35
N HIS A 2 2.02 17.39 5.32
CA HIS A 2 1.73 15.97 5.20
C HIS A 2 2.94 15.13 5.61
N GLU A 3 2.67 13.94 6.10
CA GLU A 3 3.68 12.92 6.37
C GLU A 3 3.27 11.60 5.74
N VAL A 4 4.22 10.96 5.06
CA VAL A 4 4.06 9.58 4.59
C VAL A 4 5.29 8.77 4.98
N LYS A 5 5.11 7.48 5.11
CA LYS A 5 6.20 6.57 5.45
C LYS A 5 6.66 5.79 4.22
N ASP A 6 7.96 5.61 4.13
CA ASP A 6 8.62 4.76 3.14
C ASP A 6 9.57 3.81 3.89
N GLY A 7 9.07 2.62 4.19
CA GLY A 7 9.75 1.73 5.12
C GLY A 7 9.89 2.40 6.49
N SER A 8 11.11 2.55 6.97
CA SER A 8 11.42 3.22 8.24
C SER A 8 11.59 4.74 8.10
N ARG A 9 11.59 5.25 6.87
CA ARG A 9 11.75 6.68 6.61
C ARG A 9 10.42 7.40 6.70
N THR A 10 10.46 8.65 7.15
CA THR A 10 9.31 9.56 7.12
C THR A 10 9.60 10.67 6.12
N LEU A 11 8.68 10.87 5.17
CA LEU A 11 8.74 11.97 4.21
C LEU A 11 7.75 13.04 4.64
N GLN A 12 8.23 14.27 4.78
CA GLN A 12 7.41 15.43 5.13
C GLN A 12 7.40 16.41 3.98
N PHE A 13 6.23 16.94 3.66
CA PHE A 13 6.07 17.89 2.56
C PHE A 13 4.82 18.74 2.74
N ASN A 14 4.81 19.89 2.08
CA ASN A 14 3.61 20.70 1.92
C ASN A 14 3.02 20.46 0.54
N GLY A 15 1.70 20.41 0.48
CA GLY A 15 0.99 20.15 -0.76
C GLY A 15 -0.46 19.78 -0.50
N LYS A 16 -1.07 19.16 -1.49
CA LYS A 16 -2.48 18.73 -1.41
C LYS A 16 -2.63 17.26 -1.77
N LEU A 17 -3.61 16.63 -1.13
CA LEU A 17 -4.05 15.30 -1.50
C LEU A 17 -4.85 15.41 -2.80
N LEU A 18 -4.41 14.70 -3.84
CA LEU A 18 -5.12 14.61 -5.11
C LEU A 18 -6.21 13.55 -5.08
N ALA A 19 -5.89 12.40 -4.53
CA ALA A 19 -6.80 11.25 -4.47
C ALA A 19 -6.33 10.25 -3.43
N GLU A 20 -7.27 9.45 -2.95
CA GLU A 20 -6.99 8.29 -2.12
C GLU A 20 -7.92 7.13 -2.49
N SER A 21 -7.46 5.91 -2.32
CA SER A 21 -8.27 4.73 -2.56
C SER A 21 -7.82 3.59 -1.65
N SER A 22 -8.74 2.67 -1.38
CA SER A 22 -8.48 1.51 -0.53
C SER A 22 -9.12 0.28 -1.14
N SER A 23 -8.44 -0.86 -1.04
CA SER A 23 -9.00 -2.15 -1.42
C SER A 23 -9.78 -2.81 -0.28
N TRP A 24 -9.91 -2.12 0.87
CA TRP A 24 -10.66 -2.65 2.00
C TRP A 24 -12.11 -2.96 1.62
N ARG A 25 -12.56 -4.12 2.06
CA ARG A 25 -13.96 -4.55 2.03
C ARG A 25 -14.32 -5.16 3.37
N ARG A 26 -15.60 -5.16 3.69
CA ARG A 26 -16.08 -5.83 4.91
C ARG A 26 -15.57 -7.28 4.94
N GLY A 27 -14.92 -7.66 6.04
CA GLY A 27 -14.32 -8.98 6.20
C GLY A 27 -12.92 -9.13 5.64
N SER A 28 -12.31 -8.06 5.12
CA SER A 28 -10.92 -8.11 4.67
C SER A 28 -9.96 -8.27 5.84
N TYR A 29 -9.00 -9.17 5.69
CA TYR A 29 -7.88 -9.33 6.63
C TYR A 29 -6.61 -8.63 6.15
N ARG A 30 -6.50 -8.41 4.85
CA ARG A 30 -5.41 -7.66 4.21
C ARG A 30 -5.98 -6.74 3.16
N TRP A 31 -5.43 -5.52 3.08
CA TRP A 31 -5.79 -4.57 2.04
C TRP A 31 -4.68 -3.57 1.80
N ILE A 32 -4.82 -2.81 0.73
CA ILE A 32 -3.87 -1.77 0.34
C ILE A 32 -4.59 -0.43 0.35
N GLU A 33 -3.92 0.57 0.89
CA GLU A 33 -4.36 1.96 0.85
C GLU A 33 -3.37 2.79 0.04
N PHE A 34 -3.88 3.53 -0.93
CA PHE A 34 -3.11 4.48 -1.72
C PHE A 34 -3.51 5.91 -1.40
N LYS A 35 -2.51 6.79 -1.35
CA LYS A 35 -2.70 8.24 -1.36
C LYS A 35 -1.74 8.87 -2.35
N LEU A 36 -2.26 9.76 -3.16
CA LEU A 36 -1.47 10.51 -4.13
C LEU A 36 -1.57 11.99 -3.81
N TYR A 37 -0.41 12.61 -3.61
CA TYR A 37 -0.29 14.03 -3.29
C TYR A 37 0.46 14.76 -4.40
N LYS A 38 0.19 16.07 -4.49
CA LYS A 38 1.04 16.98 -5.26
C LYS A 38 1.63 18.00 -4.30
N THR A 39 2.95 18.11 -4.27
CA THR A 39 3.64 19.06 -3.42
C THR A 39 3.47 20.49 -3.95
N ASP A 40 3.75 21.48 -3.11
CA ASP A 40 3.72 22.89 -3.52
C ASP A 40 4.70 23.20 -4.65
N ASN A 41 5.78 22.42 -4.78
CA ASN A 41 6.75 22.53 -5.87
C ASN A 41 6.37 21.75 -7.13
N GLY A 42 5.22 21.09 -7.14
CA GLY A 42 4.70 20.37 -8.29
C GLY A 42 5.15 18.91 -8.42
N SER A 43 5.88 18.37 -7.44
CA SER A 43 6.24 16.96 -7.42
C SER A 43 5.07 16.09 -6.95
N TYR A 44 5.08 14.82 -7.33
CA TYR A 44 4.08 13.83 -6.89
C TYR A 44 4.66 12.97 -5.78
N VAL A 45 3.85 12.72 -4.77
CA VAL A 45 4.16 11.75 -3.71
C VAL A 45 3.08 10.68 -3.72
N LEU A 46 3.46 9.47 -4.09
CA LEU A 46 2.58 8.30 -4.05
C LEU A 46 2.91 7.49 -2.80
N SER A 47 1.92 7.31 -1.95
CA SER A 47 2.02 6.50 -0.73
C SER A 47 1.20 5.22 -0.88
N ARG A 48 1.81 4.11 -0.51
CA ARG A 48 1.13 2.81 -0.43
C ARG A 48 1.33 2.23 0.96
N VAL A 49 0.23 1.85 1.60
CA VAL A 49 0.25 1.17 2.88
C VAL A 49 -0.42 -0.18 2.74
N GLY A 50 0.32 -1.24 2.97
CA GLY A 50 -0.22 -2.59 3.12
C GLY A 50 -0.67 -2.77 4.56
N VAL A 51 -1.95 -3.00 4.79
CA VAL A 51 -2.54 -3.22 6.12
C VAL A 51 -2.86 -4.70 6.27
N SER A 52 -2.56 -5.27 7.44
CA SER A 52 -2.85 -6.67 7.74
C SER A 52 -3.35 -6.83 9.16
N LEU A 53 -4.45 -7.58 9.30
CA LEU A 53 -4.97 -8.06 10.58
C LEU A 53 -4.54 -9.51 10.86
N ILE A 54 -3.68 -10.08 10.02
CA ILE A 54 -3.18 -11.43 10.19
C ILE A 54 -2.02 -11.42 11.17
N TYR A 55 -2.03 -12.37 12.11
CA TYR A 55 -0.95 -12.53 13.06
C TYR A 55 -0.23 -13.87 12.85
N HIS A 56 0.99 -13.93 13.36
CA HIS A 56 1.89 -15.05 13.16
C HIS A 56 2.40 -15.57 14.50
N GLY A 57 2.63 -16.87 14.58
CA GLY A 57 3.40 -17.46 15.67
C GLY A 57 4.87 -17.13 15.52
N ALA A 58 5.61 -17.09 16.63
CA ALA A 58 7.04 -16.76 16.63
C ALA A 58 7.88 -17.69 15.74
N ALA A 59 7.45 -18.95 15.55
CA ALA A 59 8.12 -19.94 14.72
C ALA A 59 7.67 -19.90 13.25
N CYS A 60 6.74 -19.00 12.87
CA CYS A 60 6.26 -18.92 11.50
C CYS A 60 7.38 -18.50 10.54
N PRO A 61 7.56 -19.20 9.40
CA PRO A 61 8.58 -18.83 8.42
C PRO A 61 8.48 -17.39 7.93
N LEU A 62 7.26 -16.85 7.86
CA LEU A 62 7.01 -15.46 7.41
C LEU A 62 7.56 -14.42 8.40
N VAL A 63 7.62 -14.75 9.69
CA VAL A 63 8.21 -13.87 10.70
C VAL A 63 9.69 -13.63 10.41
N LYS A 64 10.42 -14.69 10.09
CA LYS A 64 11.84 -14.59 9.73
C LYS A 64 12.05 -13.87 8.39
N ARG A 65 11.21 -14.17 7.42
CA ARG A 65 11.31 -13.60 6.06
C ARG A 65 11.12 -12.09 6.05
N TYR A 66 10.16 -11.59 6.81
CA TYR A 66 9.77 -10.17 6.80
C TYR A 66 10.25 -9.38 8.01
N GLY A 67 11.00 -10.00 8.91
CA GLY A 67 11.55 -9.30 10.08
C GLY A 67 10.47 -8.74 11.01
N LEU A 68 9.36 -9.44 11.19
CA LEU A 68 8.26 -9.02 12.06
C LEU A 68 8.74 -8.97 13.52
N VAL A 69 8.29 -7.96 14.25
CA VAL A 69 8.66 -7.75 15.65
C VAL A 69 7.57 -8.28 16.55
N GLU A 70 7.96 -8.98 17.61
CA GLU A 70 7.04 -9.48 18.63
C GLU A 70 6.25 -8.33 19.27
N MET A 71 4.96 -8.56 19.48
CA MET A 71 4.07 -7.64 20.14
C MET A 71 3.30 -8.33 21.27
N PRO A 72 2.96 -7.62 22.36
CA PRO A 72 2.14 -8.18 23.41
C PRO A 72 0.79 -8.70 22.88
N ALA A 73 0.32 -9.80 23.45
CA ALA A 73 -0.95 -10.44 23.03
C ALA A 73 -2.17 -9.51 23.21
N ASP A 74 -2.14 -8.62 24.20
CA ASP A 74 -3.20 -7.65 24.45
C ASP A 74 -3.29 -6.53 23.40
N THR A 75 -2.28 -6.40 22.54
CA THR A 75 -2.31 -5.46 21.41
C THR A 75 -2.95 -6.03 20.16
N LEU A 76 -3.31 -7.33 20.17
CA LEU A 76 -4.02 -7.95 19.06
C LEU A 76 -5.40 -7.33 18.89
N GLU A 77 -5.72 -6.95 17.67
CA GLU A 77 -7.06 -6.50 17.34
C GLU A 77 -8.06 -7.67 17.40
N LYS A 78 -9.31 -7.36 17.77
CA LYS A 78 -10.37 -8.36 17.90
C LYS A 78 -10.56 -9.22 16.65
N ASP A 79 -10.39 -8.62 15.49
CA ASP A 79 -10.65 -9.25 14.19
C ASP A 79 -9.40 -9.90 13.59
N ALA A 80 -8.28 -9.91 14.32
CA ALA A 80 -7.05 -10.51 13.84
C ALA A 80 -7.20 -12.04 13.70
N THR A 81 -6.69 -12.59 12.60
CA THR A 81 -6.72 -14.03 12.32
C THR A 81 -5.31 -14.61 12.30
N PRO A 82 -5.14 -15.89 12.65
CA PRO A 82 -3.84 -16.55 12.52
C PRO A 82 -3.50 -16.74 11.04
N CYS A 83 -2.22 -16.61 10.74
CA CYS A 83 -1.65 -16.98 9.44
C CYS A 83 -1.88 -18.48 9.19
N GLU A 84 -2.23 -18.85 7.96
CA GLU A 84 -2.45 -20.25 7.59
C GLU A 84 -1.20 -21.12 7.77
N GLU A 85 -0.01 -20.58 7.51
CA GLU A 85 1.26 -21.31 7.64
C GLU A 85 1.61 -21.64 9.08
N CYS A 86 1.24 -20.79 10.03
CA CYS A 86 1.53 -21.04 11.45
C CYS A 86 0.33 -21.63 12.22
N TYR A 87 -0.81 -21.76 11.59
CA TYR A 87 -2.04 -22.24 12.22
C TYR A 87 -1.86 -23.55 13.00
N PRO A 88 -1.18 -24.58 12.47
CA PRO A 88 -1.02 -25.84 13.18
C PRO A 88 -0.20 -25.74 14.46
N THR A 89 0.66 -24.73 14.59
CA THR A 89 1.59 -24.59 15.72
C THR A 89 1.17 -23.50 16.69
N ARG A 90 0.13 -22.75 16.42
CA ARG A 90 -0.24 -21.56 17.18
C ARG A 90 -0.60 -21.82 18.64
N ALA A 91 -1.06 -23.02 18.97
CA ALA A 91 -1.51 -23.35 20.32
C ALA A 91 -0.41 -23.23 21.38
N ALA A 92 0.83 -23.32 20.97
CA ALA A 92 2.00 -23.31 21.85
C ALA A 92 2.76 -22.01 21.85
N VAL A 93 2.27 -20.97 21.16
CA VAL A 93 3.13 -19.83 20.83
C VAL A 93 2.43 -18.51 21.01
N MET A 94 3.17 -17.56 21.53
CA MET A 94 2.82 -16.15 21.50
C MET A 94 2.66 -15.66 20.08
N ILE A 95 1.61 -14.91 19.87
CA ILE A 95 1.20 -14.45 18.56
C ILE A 95 1.28 -12.94 18.51
N PHE A 96 1.70 -12.42 17.37
CA PHE A 96 1.71 -10.98 17.12
C PHE A 96 1.19 -10.66 15.73
N PRO A 97 0.56 -9.50 15.55
CA PRO A 97 0.03 -9.11 14.25
C PRO A 97 1.15 -8.78 13.28
N GLU A 98 0.89 -9.04 11.99
CA GLU A 98 1.75 -8.56 10.93
C GLU A 98 1.71 -7.03 10.88
N LYS A 99 2.89 -6.40 10.78
CA LYS A 99 2.99 -4.94 10.76
C LYS A 99 2.52 -4.38 9.43
N HIS A 100 2.05 -3.14 9.47
CA HIS A 100 1.80 -2.35 8.26
C HIS A 100 3.10 -2.23 7.45
N ARG A 101 2.98 -2.33 6.14
CA ARG A 101 4.07 -2.16 5.20
C ARG A 101 3.91 -0.82 4.51
N TYR A 102 4.92 0.01 4.63
CA TYR A 102 4.91 1.37 4.09
C TYR A 102 5.85 1.48 2.91
N TRP A 103 5.35 2.07 1.85
CA TRP A 103 6.14 2.40 0.67
C TRP A 103 5.69 3.74 0.13
N ALA A 104 6.63 4.57 -0.31
CA ALA A 104 6.34 5.83 -0.96
C ALA A 104 7.34 6.12 -2.07
N GLN A 105 6.90 6.88 -3.05
CA GLN A 105 7.70 7.33 -4.17
C GLN A 105 7.50 8.82 -4.35
N VAL A 106 8.60 9.54 -4.58
CA VAL A 106 8.56 10.94 -4.98
C VAL A 106 9.03 11.04 -6.44
N SER A 107 8.28 11.75 -7.26
CA SER A 107 8.64 11.97 -8.66
C SER A 107 8.23 13.35 -9.11
N ASP A 108 9.02 13.94 -10.01
CA ASP A 108 8.72 15.26 -10.58
C ASP A 108 7.70 15.16 -11.71
N GLU A 109 7.50 14.00 -12.27
CA GLU A 109 6.61 13.75 -13.40
C GLU A 109 5.52 12.74 -13.05
N ALA A 110 4.43 12.77 -13.81
CA ALA A 110 3.30 11.89 -13.60
C ALA A 110 3.53 10.45 -14.09
N THR A 111 4.37 10.27 -15.13
CA THR A 111 4.62 8.94 -15.71
C THR A 111 5.14 7.92 -14.68
N PRO A 112 6.12 8.24 -13.81
CA PRO A 112 6.56 7.30 -12.78
C PRO A 112 5.47 6.88 -11.80
N VAL A 113 4.49 7.76 -11.55
CA VAL A 113 3.33 7.42 -10.69
C VAL A 113 2.52 6.30 -11.34
N LEU A 114 2.21 6.44 -12.62
CA LEU A 114 1.47 5.43 -13.37
C LEU A 114 2.24 4.11 -13.42
N GLU A 115 3.52 4.15 -13.75
CA GLU A 115 4.37 2.96 -13.82
C GLU A 115 4.46 2.22 -12.48
N ALA A 116 4.52 2.93 -11.37
CA ALA A 116 4.57 2.33 -10.03
C ALA A 116 3.28 1.58 -9.66
N LEU A 117 2.17 1.93 -10.28
CA LEU A 117 0.86 1.31 -10.02
C LEU A 117 0.60 0.09 -10.89
N TYR A 118 1.31 -0.08 -12.00
CA TYR A 118 1.17 -1.27 -12.83
C TYR A 118 1.67 -2.52 -12.12
N LYS A 119 0.91 -3.60 -12.30
CA LYS A 119 1.31 -4.96 -11.96
C LYS A 119 1.46 -5.79 -13.23
N TYR A 120 2.16 -6.90 -13.12
CA TYR A 120 2.40 -7.81 -14.24
C TYR A 120 1.85 -9.18 -13.90
N ASP A 121 1.13 -9.79 -14.83
CA ASP A 121 0.65 -11.16 -14.69
C ASP A 121 1.77 -12.17 -14.99
N GLN A 122 1.46 -13.46 -14.92
CA GLN A 122 2.43 -14.52 -15.19
C GLN A 122 2.96 -14.52 -16.61
N GLY A 123 2.19 -14.02 -17.56
CA GLY A 123 2.59 -13.89 -18.97
C GLY A 123 3.35 -12.60 -19.28
N GLY A 124 3.60 -11.76 -18.30
CA GLY A 124 4.29 -10.47 -18.46
C GLY A 124 3.40 -9.33 -18.93
N ALA A 125 2.10 -9.54 -19.08
CA ALA A 125 1.18 -8.47 -19.42
C ALA A 125 0.93 -7.56 -18.20
N ARG A 126 1.03 -6.25 -18.40
CA ARG A 126 0.80 -5.29 -17.34
C ARG A 126 -0.69 -4.98 -17.19
N TYR A 127 -1.09 -4.69 -15.95
CA TYR A 127 -2.47 -4.33 -15.64
C TYR A 127 -2.53 -3.40 -14.41
N LEU A 128 -3.66 -2.74 -14.26
CA LEU A 128 -3.97 -1.94 -13.08
C LEU A 128 -5.05 -2.66 -12.26
N THR A 129 -4.85 -2.75 -10.97
CA THR A 129 -5.88 -3.23 -10.06
C THR A 129 -7.04 -2.24 -9.97
N ASN A 130 -8.21 -2.69 -9.52
CA ASN A 130 -9.37 -1.80 -9.36
C ASN A 130 -9.08 -0.64 -8.41
N VAL A 131 -8.33 -0.86 -7.34
CA VAL A 131 -7.96 0.19 -6.38
C VAL A 131 -7.04 1.23 -7.03
N ALA A 132 -6.09 0.80 -7.86
CA ALA A 132 -5.21 1.70 -8.60
C ALA A 132 -5.98 2.49 -9.67
N GLN A 133 -6.90 1.84 -10.38
CA GLN A 133 -7.75 2.53 -11.37
C GLN A 133 -8.58 3.63 -10.72
N ARG A 134 -9.21 3.36 -9.59
CA ARG A 134 -9.99 4.39 -8.87
C ARG A 134 -9.12 5.55 -8.42
N LEU A 135 -7.91 5.27 -7.93
CA LEU A 135 -6.97 6.31 -7.57
C LEU A 135 -6.65 7.22 -8.76
N LEU A 136 -6.32 6.63 -9.91
CA LEU A 136 -5.97 7.37 -11.12
C LEU A 136 -7.14 8.13 -11.71
N GLU A 137 -8.35 7.57 -11.66
CA GLU A 137 -9.56 8.28 -12.10
C GLU A 137 -9.80 9.54 -11.27
N ASP A 138 -9.75 9.41 -9.94
CA ASP A 138 -10.00 10.53 -9.04
C ASP A 138 -8.86 11.57 -9.14
N ALA A 139 -7.62 11.11 -9.21
CA ALA A 139 -6.47 12.01 -9.37
C ALA A 139 -6.49 12.74 -10.71
N SER A 140 -6.97 12.10 -11.78
CA SER A 140 -7.12 12.73 -13.10
C SER A 140 -8.11 13.88 -13.09
N ASP A 141 -9.17 13.77 -12.28
CA ASP A 141 -10.13 14.86 -12.10
C ASP A 141 -9.52 16.06 -11.35
N ALA A 142 -8.51 15.82 -10.53
CA ALA A 142 -7.88 16.83 -9.69
C ALA A 142 -6.58 17.40 -10.29
N ASP A 143 -5.94 16.70 -11.21
CA ASP A 143 -4.62 17.05 -11.73
C ASP A 143 -4.47 16.73 -13.21
N ARG A 144 -4.10 17.77 -13.99
CA ARG A 144 -3.95 17.64 -15.42
C ARG A 144 -2.78 16.73 -15.83
N GLY A 145 -1.70 16.74 -15.08
CA GLY A 145 -0.53 15.90 -15.36
C GLY A 145 -0.87 14.42 -15.29
N ILE A 146 -1.61 14.00 -14.26
CA ILE A 146 -2.09 12.62 -14.13
C ILE A 146 -3.09 12.29 -15.25
N ALA A 147 -4.03 13.20 -15.53
CA ALA A 147 -5.01 12.99 -16.61
C ALA A 147 -4.32 12.77 -17.98
N THR A 148 -3.26 13.50 -18.24
CA THR A 148 -2.52 13.40 -19.51
C THR A 148 -1.88 12.02 -19.68
N VAL A 149 -1.28 11.46 -18.64
CA VAL A 149 -0.61 10.16 -18.75
C VAL A 149 -1.57 8.98 -18.63
N TYR A 150 -2.68 9.15 -17.96
CA TYR A 150 -3.64 8.07 -17.72
C TYR A 150 -4.78 8.01 -18.73
N ARG A 151 -5.35 9.17 -19.11
CA ARG A 151 -6.55 9.24 -19.96
C ARG A 151 -6.27 9.45 -21.45
N ILE A 152 -5.03 9.82 -21.82
CA ILE A 152 -4.69 10.08 -23.21
C ILE A 152 -3.77 8.97 -23.70
N GLU A 153 -4.22 8.25 -24.73
CA GLU A 153 -3.44 7.26 -25.43
C GLU A 153 -3.21 7.73 -26.86
N VAL A 154 -1.94 7.75 -27.29
CA VAL A 154 -1.59 8.09 -28.66
C VAL A 154 -1.59 6.81 -29.49
N ILE A 155 -2.53 6.71 -30.40
CA ILE A 155 -2.62 5.57 -31.31
C ILE A 155 -1.83 5.88 -32.58
N PRO A 156 -0.83 5.06 -32.93
CA PRO A 156 -0.02 5.25 -34.15
C PRO A 156 -0.81 5.01 -35.45
#